data_44deb6d21ac87f96589dc1e48c51bb7a
#
_entry.id   44deb6d21ac87f96589dc1e48c51bb7a
#
_cell.length_a   1.000
_cell.length_b   1.000
_cell.length_c   1.000
_cell.angle_alpha   90.00
_cell.angle_beta   90.00
_cell.angle_gamma   90.00
#
_symmetry.space_group_name_H-M   'P 1'
#
loop_
_entity.id
_entity.type
_entity.pdbx_description
1 polymer ?
#
loop_
_entity_poly.entity_id
_entity_poly.type
_entity_poly.pdbx_seq_one_letter_code
_entity_poly.pdbx_strand_id
1 'polypeptide(L)'
;MASVFSTDLITFSLTATDKVDAISQMAQLVVAAGRGSDAEQITKDVLARDEMGTPQVDGVAIPHARTSGVSQSSVAVARSTNKNVIFDEDEGAAEVLFMILV
;
A
#
# COMPACT_ATOMS: atom_id res chain seq x y z
N MET A 1 -21.12 3.97 -10.02
CA MET A 1 -20.29 3.66 -8.85
C MET A 1 -18.90 3.28 -9.29
N ALA A 2 -17.90 3.88 -8.71
CA ALA A 2 -16.51 3.54 -9.03
C ALA A 2 -16.12 2.20 -8.41
N SER A 3 -15.36 1.40 -9.16
CA SER A 3 -14.81 0.16 -8.64
C SER A 3 -13.69 0.46 -7.65
N VAL A 4 -13.53 -0.37 -6.62
CA VAL A 4 -12.40 -0.29 -5.69
C VAL A 4 -11.08 -0.60 -6.39
N PHE A 5 -11.12 -1.35 -7.49
CA PHE A 5 -9.96 -1.64 -8.34
C PHE A 5 -10.01 -0.83 -9.63
N SER A 6 -8.85 -0.42 -10.11
CA SER A 6 -8.70 0.09 -11.46
C SER A 6 -7.25 -0.10 -11.89
N THR A 7 -6.99 -0.07 -13.20
CA THR A 7 -5.64 -0.32 -13.72
C THR A 7 -4.65 0.77 -13.32
N ASP A 8 -5.11 1.98 -13.06
CA ASP A 8 -4.25 3.08 -12.60
C ASP A 8 -3.88 2.98 -11.11
N LEU A 9 -4.41 1.97 -10.40
CA LEU A 9 -4.01 1.63 -9.04
C LEU A 9 -3.03 0.45 -8.99
N ILE A 10 -2.51 0.03 -10.13
CA ILE A 10 -1.60 -1.12 -10.23
C ILE A 10 -0.24 -0.65 -10.74
N THR A 11 0.82 -1.04 -10.03
CA THR A 11 2.19 -0.85 -10.51
C THR A 11 2.96 -2.16 -10.47
N PHE A 12 3.68 -2.48 -11.54
CA PHE A 12 4.49 -3.70 -11.63
C PHE A 12 5.95 -3.47 -11.27
N SER A 13 6.32 -2.24 -10.96
CA SER A 13 7.72 -1.87 -10.73
C SER A 13 7.87 -0.92 -9.54
N LEU A 14 7.36 -1.34 -8.40
CA LEU A 14 7.56 -0.63 -7.15
C LEU A 14 9.00 -0.86 -6.69
N THR A 15 9.79 0.20 -6.68
CA THR A 15 11.17 0.17 -6.20
C THR A 15 11.25 0.99 -4.92
N ALA A 16 11.24 0.32 -3.79
CA ALA A 16 11.22 0.98 -2.49
C ALA A 16 12.41 0.54 -1.65
N THR A 17 12.85 1.41 -0.75
CA THR A 17 14.00 1.15 0.13
C THR A 17 13.60 0.35 1.37
N ASP A 18 12.34 0.46 1.79
CA ASP A 18 11.79 -0.24 2.95
C ASP A 18 10.25 -0.17 2.89
N LYS A 19 9.58 -0.67 3.92
CA LYS A 19 8.11 -0.66 3.96
C LYS A 19 7.51 0.74 4.03
N VAL A 20 8.17 1.66 4.70
CA VAL A 20 7.70 3.05 4.83
C VAL A 20 7.69 3.71 3.45
N ASP A 21 8.78 3.55 2.70
CA ASP A 21 8.88 4.07 1.35
C ASP A 21 7.84 3.43 0.42
N ALA A 22 7.64 2.11 0.55
CA ALA A 22 6.64 1.38 -0.24
C ALA A 22 5.23 1.92 0.00
N ILE A 23 4.85 2.10 1.26
CA ILE A 23 3.53 2.64 1.62
C ILE A 23 3.38 4.06 1.07
N SER A 24 4.41 4.89 1.19
CA SER A 24 4.39 6.26 0.68
C SER A 24 4.19 6.30 -0.83
N GLN A 25 4.91 5.46 -1.58
CA GLN A 25 4.77 5.41 -3.03
C GLN A 25 3.38 4.93 -3.45
N MET A 26 2.83 3.94 -2.75
CA MET A 26 1.48 3.44 -3.04
C MET A 26 0.42 4.49 -2.70
N ALA A 27 0.60 5.25 -1.62
CA ALA A 27 -0.30 6.36 -1.28
C ALA A 27 -0.29 7.42 -2.37
N GLN A 28 0.89 7.75 -2.91
CA GLN A 28 1.03 8.69 -4.01
C GLN A 28 0.33 8.18 -5.28
N LEU A 29 0.40 6.88 -5.53
CA LEU A 29 -0.30 6.25 -6.66
C LEU A 29 -1.82 6.44 -6.54
N VAL A 30 -2.37 6.24 -5.34
CA VAL A 30 -3.79 6.42 -5.07
C VAL A 30 -4.23 7.86 -5.32
N VAL A 31 -3.44 8.82 -4.84
CA VAL A 31 -3.74 10.25 -5.05
C VAL A 31 -3.61 10.61 -6.53
N ALA A 32 -2.58 10.13 -7.20
CA ALA A 32 -2.39 10.39 -8.64
C ALA A 32 -3.54 9.81 -9.49
N ALA A 33 -4.15 8.73 -9.03
CA ALA A 33 -5.31 8.13 -9.70
C ALA A 33 -6.63 8.86 -9.40
N GLY A 34 -6.59 9.93 -8.62
CA GLY A 34 -7.77 10.73 -8.29
C GLY A 34 -8.64 10.11 -7.19
N ARG A 35 -8.12 9.15 -6.45
CA ARG A 35 -8.86 8.43 -5.41
C ARG A 35 -8.64 8.98 -4.00
N GLY A 36 -7.78 9.98 -3.86
CA GLY A 36 -7.48 10.58 -2.59
C GLY A 36 -6.87 11.96 -2.79
N SER A 37 -6.75 12.71 -1.69
CA SER A 37 -6.25 14.07 -1.72
C SER A 37 -5.02 14.27 -0.83
N ASP A 38 -4.67 13.29 0.01
CA ASP A 38 -3.63 13.48 1.00
C ASP A 38 -2.80 12.20 1.19
N ALA A 39 -1.75 12.06 0.38
CA ALA A 39 -0.86 10.90 0.43
C ALA A 39 -0.13 10.80 1.77
N GLU A 40 0.20 11.92 2.39
CA GLU A 40 0.86 11.94 3.69
C GLU A 40 -0.05 11.37 4.78
N GLN A 41 -1.31 11.76 4.78
CA GLN A 41 -2.29 11.24 5.74
C GLN A 41 -2.53 9.74 5.53
N ILE A 42 -2.63 9.29 4.27
CA ILE A 42 -2.76 7.87 3.95
C ILE A 42 -1.56 7.09 4.51
N THR A 43 -0.35 7.56 4.23
CA THR A 43 0.88 6.92 4.70
C THR A 43 0.90 6.81 6.22
N LYS A 44 0.57 7.90 6.90
CA LYS A 44 0.54 7.96 8.35
C LYS A 44 -0.45 6.97 8.95
N ASP A 45 -1.65 6.89 8.38
CA ASP A 45 -2.70 6.00 8.88
C ASP A 45 -2.35 4.52 8.63
N VAL A 46 -1.77 4.20 7.47
CA VAL A 46 -1.33 2.84 7.18
C VAL A 46 -0.19 2.41 8.11
N LEU A 47 0.77 3.31 8.36
CA LEU A 47 1.87 3.03 9.29
C LEU A 47 1.37 2.85 10.73
N ALA A 48 0.40 3.64 11.15
CA ALA A 48 -0.19 3.49 12.48
C ALA A 48 -0.87 2.13 12.61
N ARG A 49 -1.58 1.68 11.58
CA ARG A 49 -2.21 0.36 11.58
C ARG A 49 -1.17 -0.77 11.54
N ASP A 50 -0.06 -0.55 10.83
CA ASP A 50 1.03 -1.53 10.73
C ASP A 50 1.66 -1.84 12.11
N GLU A 51 1.62 -0.91 13.03
CA GLU A 51 2.11 -1.14 14.39
C GLU A 51 1.36 -2.28 15.10
N MET A 52 0.14 -2.57 14.67
CA MET A 52 -0.67 -3.67 15.19
C MET A 52 -0.45 -4.98 14.40
N GLY A 53 0.39 -4.93 13.39
CA GLY A 53 0.71 -6.05 12.50
C GLY A 53 -0.01 -5.97 11.17
N THR A 54 0.75 -6.07 10.10
CA THR A 54 0.23 -6.14 8.74
C THR A 54 0.32 -7.59 8.28
N PRO A 55 -0.78 -8.19 7.78
CA PRO A 55 -0.74 -9.55 7.28
C PRO A 55 0.26 -9.69 6.13
N GLN A 56 1.13 -10.68 6.23
CA GLN A 56 2.04 -11.05 5.15
C GLN A 56 2.23 -12.55 5.17
N VAL A 57 2.01 -13.19 4.04
CA VAL A 57 2.21 -14.64 3.89
C VAL A 57 2.61 -14.97 2.46
N ASP A 58 3.59 -15.84 2.29
CA ASP A 58 4.06 -16.32 0.98
C ASP A 58 4.41 -15.19 0.00
N GLY A 59 5.03 -14.12 0.51
CA GLY A 59 5.45 -12.99 -0.32
C GLY A 59 4.35 -11.97 -0.62
N VAL A 60 3.15 -12.14 -0.07
CA VAL A 60 2.02 -11.22 -0.27
C VAL A 60 1.75 -10.47 1.05
N ALA A 61 1.84 -9.15 1.01
CA ALA A 61 1.53 -8.29 2.15
C ALA A 61 0.25 -7.50 1.89
N ILE A 62 -0.53 -7.28 2.94
CA ILE A 62 -1.81 -6.57 2.84
C ILE A 62 -1.83 -5.41 3.84
N PRO A 63 -1.06 -4.34 3.58
CA PRO A 63 -1.18 -3.13 4.38
C PRO A 63 -2.55 -2.51 4.17
N HIS A 64 -3.16 -2.02 5.24
CA HIS A 64 -4.51 -1.49 5.15
C HIS A 64 -4.76 -0.47 6.22
N ALA A 65 -5.72 0.41 5.97
CA ALA A 65 -6.13 1.40 6.95
C ALA A 65 -7.47 2.01 6.60
N ARG A 66 -8.12 2.52 7.63
CA ARG A 66 -9.20 3.47 7.49
C ARG A 66 -8.55 4.87 7.51
N THR A 67 -8.77 5.67 6.47
CA THR A 67 -8.07 6.94 6.33
C THR A 67 -8.96 8.01 5.69
N SER A 68 -8.84 9.23 6.21
CA SER A 68 -9.53 10.39 5.62
C SER A 68 -8.80 10.92 4.37
N GLY A 69 -7.60 10.41 4.08
CA GLY A 69 -6.85 10.81 2.90
C GLY A 69 -7.41 10.30 1.58
N VAL A 70 -8.31 9.31 1.61
CA VAL A 70 -8.99 8.82 0.41
C VAL A 70 -10.39 9.42 0.32
N SER A 71 -10.85 9.61 -0.92
CA SER A 71 -12.20 10.08 -1.21
C SER A 71 -13.16 8.93 -1.49
N GLN A 72 -12.63 7.75 -1.73
CA GLN A 72 -13.41 6.52 -1.94
C GLN A 72 -12.55 5.31 -1.62
N SER A 73 -13.20 4.21 -1.24
CA SER A 73 -12.50 2.97 -0.95
C SER A 73 -11.71 2.50 -2.16
N SER A 74 -10.46 2.13 -1.94
CA SER A 74 -9.54 1.80 -3.02
C SER A 74 -8.61 0.67 -2.63
N VAL A 75 -8.24 -0.15 -3.60
CA VAL A 75 -7.20 -1.18 -3.44
C VAL A 75 -6.10 -0.88 -4.44
N ALA A 76 -4.91 -0.59 -3.93
CA ALA A 76 -3.73 -0.40 -4.77
C ALA A 76 -2.92 -1.69 -4.74
N VAL A 77 -2.40 -2.09 -5.90
CA VAL A 77 -1.62 -3.31 -6.05
C VAL A 77 -0.24 -2.96 -6.57
N ALA A 78 0.78 -3.50 -5.93
CA ALA A 78 2.16 -3.25 -6.35
C ALA A 78 2.96 -4.54 -6.37
N ARG A 79 3.82 -4.67 -7.37
CA ARG A 79 4.83 -5.71 -7.40
C ARG A 79 6.19 -5.07 -7.11
N SER A 80 6.85 -5.54 -6.05
CA SER A 80 8.17 -5.04 -5.66
C SER A 80 9.26 -5.57 -6.60
N THR A 81 10.20 -4.70 -6.97
CA THR A 81 11.32 -5.06 -7.84
C THR A 81 12.56 -5.53 -7.06
N ASN A 82 12.53 -5.42 -5.72
CA ASN A 82 13.64 -5.82 -4.87
C ASN A 82 13.12 -6.55 -3.62
N LYS A 83 14.01 -6.84 -2.69
CA LYS A 83 13.68 -7.57 -1.46
C LYS A 83 13.75 -6.70 -0.21
N ASN A 84 13.58 -5.39 -0.37
CA ASN A 84 13.73 -4.44 0.73
C ASN A 84 12.44 -4.24 1.53
N VAL A 85 11.29 -4.61 0.99
CA VAL A 85 10.00 -4.36 1.64
C VAL A 85 9.62 -5.56 2.50
N ILE A 86 9.63 -5.36 3.80
CA ILE A 86 9.35 -6.41 4.79
C ILE A 86 8.34 -5.88 5.80
N PHE A 87 7.19 -6.52 5.89
CA PHE A 87 6.17 -6.21 6.90
C PHE A 87 6.24 -7.18 8.08
N ASP A 88 6.52 -8.46 7.80
CA ASP A 88 6.68 -9.50 8.80
C ASP A 88 8.08 -10.10 8.65
N GLU A 89 8.91 -9.89 9.65
CA GLU A 89 10.30 -10.36 9.62
C GLU A 89 10.40 -11.86 9.44
N ASP A 90 9.45 -12.62 10.00
CA ASP A 90 9.45 -14.08 9.90
C ASP A 90 9.11 -14.57 8.49
N GLU A 91 8.43 -13.73 7.70
CA GLU A 91 8.04 -14.06 6.34
C GLU A 91 9.03 -13.57 5.29
N GLY A 92 9.92 -12.65 5.65
CA GLY A 92 10.90 -12.08 4.74
C GLY A 92 10.33 -11.02 3.82
N ALA A 93 10.84 -10.93 2.60
CA ALA A 93 10.45 -9.88 1.66
C ALA A 93 9.06 -10.08 1.08
N ALA A 94 8.30 -8.99 1.01
CA ALA A 94 7.03 -8.97 0.29
C ALA A 94 7.30 -8.75 -1.20
N GLU A 95 6.73 -9.59 -2.04
CA GLU A 95 6.85 -9.48 -3.50
C GLU A 95 5.67 -8.75 -4.11
N VAL A 96 4.49 -8.91 -3.52
CA VAL A 96 3.25 -8.28 -3.98
C VAL A 96 2.57 -7.62 -2.78
N LEU A 97 2.10 -6.40 -2.96
CA LEU A 97 1.40 -5.65 -1.94
C LEU A 97 -0.01 -5.31 -2.42
N PHE A 98 -0.99 -5.57 -1.55
CA PHE A 98 -2.37 -5.13 -1.75
C PHE A 98 -2.68 -4.13 -0.64
N MET A 99 -2.68 -2.84 -0.95
CA MET A 99 -2.99 -1.80 0.04
C MET A 99 -4.48 -1.47 -0.03
N ILE A 100 -5.18 -1.78 1.04
CA ILE A 100 -6.63 -1.60 1.13
C ILE A 100 -6.93 -0.36 1.96
N LEU A 101 -7.60 0.61 1.36
CA LEU A 101 -7.95 1.87 2.00
C LEU A 101 -9.46 2.06 2.00
N VAL A 102 -10.00 2.35 3.15
CA VAL A 102 -11.44 2.61 3.31
C VAL A 102 -11.70 3.91 4.05
#